data_0abfe2552fbb11c8b917b46b0019d41b
#
_entry.id   0abfe2552fbb11c8b917b46b0019d41b
#
_cell.length_a   1.000
_cell.length_b   1.000
_cell.length_c   1.000
_cell.angle_alpha   90.00
_cell.angle_beta   90.00
_cell.angle_gamma   90.00
#
_symmetry.space_group_name_H-M   'P 1'
#
loop_
_entity.id
_entity.type
_entity.pdbx_description
1 polymer ?
#
loop_
_entity_poly.entity_id
_entity_poly.type
_entity_poly.pdbx_seq_one_letter_code
_entity_poly.pdbx_strand_id
1 'polypeptide(L)' 'MEYTIKEVTKKYNLSASTLRYYEKEGLLPKIKKNQSNQRVYDDDDLSWLDIIMCMRKTG' A
#
# COMPACT_ATOMS: atom_id res chain seq x y z
N MET A 1 12.07 1.67 7.01
CA MET A 1 12.46 1.95 5.63
C MET A 1 11.23 2.40 4.85
N GLU A 2 11.40 3.35 3.95
CA GLU A 2 10.27 3.89 3.21
C GLU A 2 10.28 3.44 1.76
N TYR A 3 9.09 3.30 1.18
CA TYR A 3 8.91 2.84 -0.19
C TYR A 3 7.97 3.79 -0.92
N THR A 4 8.26 4.05 -2.19
CA THR A 4 7.37 4.86 -3.02
C THR A 4 6.21 3.98 -3.49
N ILE A 5 5.11 4.64 -3.95
CA ILE A 5 3.97 3.89 -4.49
C ILE A 5 4.41 3.02 -5.67
N LYS A 6 5.35 3.51 -6.46
CA LYS A 6 5.86 2.77 -7.61
C LYS A 6 6.55 1.48 -7.18
N GLU A 7 7.35 1.56 -6.11
CA GLU A 7 8.03 0.39 -5.58
C GLU A 7 7.05 -0.62 -5.01
N VAL A 8 6.02 -0.13 -4.32
CA VAL A 8 5.01 -1.01 -3.72
C VAL A 8 4.19 -1.71 -4.80
N THR A 9 3.77 -0.98 -5.83
CA THR A 9 2.99 -1.59 -6.92
C THR A 9 3.78 -2.67 -7.62
N LYS A 10 5.06 -2.43 -7.82
CA LYS A 10 5.93 -3.41 -8.46
C LYS A 10 6.15 -4.63 -7.58
N LYS A 11 6.37 -4.40 -6.29
CA LYS A 11 6.63 -5.47 -5.34
C LYS A 11 5.45 -6.44 -5.21
N TYR A 12 4.24 -5.89 -5.16
CA TYR A 12 3.03 -6.67 -4.95
C TYR A 12 2.23 -6.92 -6.22
N ASN A 13 2.74 -6.47 -7.34
CA ASN A 13 2.08 -6.62 -8.64
C ASN A 13 0.64 -6.05 -8.60
N LEU A 14 0.52 -4.86 -8.02
CA LEU A 14 -0.75 -4.16 -7.90
C LEU A 14 -0.70 -2.86 -8.68
N SER A 15 -1.89 -2.35 -9.05
CA SER A 15 -1.96 -1.03 -9.65
C SER A 15 -2.04 0.05 -8.57
N ALA A 16 -1.67 1.28 -8.93
CA ALA A 16 -1.81 2.40 -8.01
C ALA A 16 -3.27 2.61 -7.60
N SER A 17 -4.18 2.38 -8.53
CA SER A 17 -5.62 2.47 -8.26
C SER A 17 -6.05 1.51 -7.17
N THR A 18 -5.52 0.29 -7.19
CA THR A 18 -5.84 -0.71 -6.19
C THR A 18 -5.36 -0.28 -4.81
N LEU A 19 -4.15 0.29 -4.72
CA LEU A 19 -3.63 0.77 -3.45
C LEU A 19 -4.47 1.92 -2.91
N ARG A 20 -4.87 2.84 -3.78
CA ARG A 20 -5.73 3.95 -3.37
C ARG A 20 -7.09 3.47 -2.92
N TYR A 21 -7.60 2.43 -3.56
CA TYR A 21 -8.86 1.81 -3.16
C TYR A 21 -8.77 1.25 -1.74
N TYR A 22 -7.69 0.54 -1.44
CA TYR A 22 -7.50 -0.01 -0.09
C TYR A 22 -7.40 1.10 0.95
N GLU A 23 -6.72 2.18 0.62
CA GLU A 23 -6.61 3.33 1.52
C GLU A 23 -7.98 3.95 1.77
N LYS A 24 -8.76 4.12 0.70
CA LYS A 24 -10.09 4.70 0.77
C LYS A 24 -11.04 3.86 1.62
N GLU A 25 -10.94 2.54 1.49
CA GLU A 25 -11.81 1.62 2.22
C GLU A 25 -11.38 1.43 3.67
N GLY A 26 -10.29 2.06 4.07
CA GLY A 26 -9.80 1.94 5.43
C GLY A 26 -9.08 0.65 5.73
N LEU A 27 -8.69 -0.07 4.69
CA LEU A 27 -7.94 -1.32 4.86
C LEU A 27 -6.49 -1.08 5.18
N LEU A 28 -5.97 0.08 4.78
CA LEU A 28 -4.62 0.50 5.09
C LEU A 28 -4.64 1.64 6.10
N PRO A 29 -3.60 1.77 6.94
CA PRO A 29 -3.48 2.91 7.83
C PRO A 29 -3.27 4.18 7.00
N LYS A 30 -3.36 5.33 7.66
CA LYS A 30 -3.17 6.61 6.98
C LYS A 30 -1.78 6.66 6.37
N ILE A 31 -1.73 6.83 5.07
CA ILE A 31 -0.48 6.85 4.32
C ILE A 31 0.16 8.23 4.42
N LYS A 32 1.46 8.25 4.68
CA LYS A 32 2.22 9.48 4.77
C LYS A 32 2.61 9.97 3.38
N LYS A 33 2.92 11.26 3.29
CA LYS A 33 3.41 11.84 2.05
C LYS A 33 4.76 12.50 2.30
N ASN A 34 5.63 12.48 1.30
CA ASN A 34 6.93 13.13 1.42
C ASN A 34 6.82 14.61 1.05
N GLN A 35 7.96 15.29 0.99
CA GLN A 35 8.00 16.72 0.67
C GLN A 35 7.46 17.02 -0.73
N SER A 36 7.55 16.05 -1.63
CA SER A 36 7.03 16.20 -2.99
C SER A 36 5.56 15.81 -3.09
N ASN A 37 4.89 15.62 -1.96
CA ASN A 37 3.48 15.26 -1.90
C ASN A 37 3.19 13.90 -2.54
N GLN A 38 4.18 13.01 -2.55
CA GLN A 38 4.03 11.64 -3.04
C GLN A 38 3.79 10.70 -1.87
N ARG A 39 2.95 9.70 -2.10
CA ARG A 39 2.66 8.71 -1.07
C ARG A 39 3.90 7.89 -0.75
N VAL A 40 4.14 7.69 0.54
CA VAL A 40 5.29 6.93 1.02
C VAL A 40 4.77 5.84 1.97
N TYR A 41 5.20 4.62 1.72
CA TYR A 41 4.81 3.46 2.52
C TYR A 41 5.97 3.01 3.37
N ASP A 42 5.70 2.60 4.60
CA ASP A 42 6.74 2.04 5.47
C ASP A 42 6.50 0.55 5.68
N ASP A 43 7.34 -0.06 6.52
CA ASP A 43 7.25 -1.51 6.74
C ASP A 43 5.91 -1.91 7.36
N ASP A 44 5.35 -1.06 8.22
CA ASP A 44 4.04 -1.34 8.81
C ASP A 44 2.96 -1.38 7.74
N ASP A 45 3.01 -0.45 6.78
CA ASP A 45 2.06 -0.42 5.69
C ASP A 45 2.17 -1.68 4.84
N LEU A 46 3.39 -2.14 4.60
CA LEU A 46 3.60 -3.36 3.82
C LEU A 46 3.08 -4.58 4.56
N SER A 47 3.18 -4.59 5.88
CA SER A 47 2.61 -5.68 6.68
C SER A 47 1.10 -5.75 6.50
N TRP A 48 0.43 -4.60 6.49
CA TRP A 48 -1.00 -4.55 6.23
C TRP A 48 -1.34 -5.05 4.83
N LEU A 49 -0.52 -4.69 3.84
CA LEU A 49 -0.72 -5.18 2.48
C LEU A 49 -0.58 -6.70 2.41
N ASP A 50 0.38 -7.26 3.12
CA ASP A 50 0.55 -8.71 3.18
C ASP A 50 -0.71 -9.39 3.71
N ILE A 51 -1.30 -8.83 4.76
CA ILE A 51 -2.52 -9.35 5.35
C ILE A 51 -3.66 -9.30 4.34
N ILE A 52 -3.81 -8.15 3.68
CA ILE A 52 -4.88 -7.96 2.69
C ILE A 52 -4.72 -8.95 1.54
N MET A 53 -3.50 -9.11 1.03
CA MET A 53 -3.24 -10.04 -0.06
C MET A 53 -3.53 -11.48 0.35
N CYS A 54 -3.19 -11.83 1.58
CA CYS A 54 -3.48 -13.16 2.11
C CYS A 54 -4.97 -13.42 2.16
N MET A 55 -5.74 -12.45 2.63
CA MET A 55 -7.19 -12.57 2.70
C MET A 55 -7.83 -12.70 1.33
N ARG A 56 -7.30 -11.99 0.35
CA ARG A 56 -7.85 -12.04 -1.00
C ARG A 56 -7.58 -13.38 -1.69
N LYS A 57 -6.51 -14.04 -1.32
CA LYS A 57 -6.16 -15.33 -1.92
C LYS A 57 -7.19 -16.40 -1.60
N THR A 58 -7.82 -16.30 -0.46
CA THR A 58 -8.76 -17.30 0.00
C THR A 58 -10.19 -17.00 -0.42
N GLY A 59 -10.41 -15.80 -0.92
CA GLY A 59 -11.77 -15.35 -1.32
C GLY A 59 -12.10 -15.67 -2.76
#